data_067d2eaaddd83f679222ab5ac468ecbd
#
_entry.id   067d2eaaddd83f679222ab5ac468ecbd
#
_cell.length_a   1.000
_cell.length_b   1.000
_cell.length_c   1.000
_cell.angle_alpha   90.00
_cell.angle_beta   90.00
_cell.angle_gamma   90.00
#
_symmetry.space_group_name_H-M   'P 1'
#
loop_
_entity.id
_entity.type
_entity.pdbx_description
1 polymer ?
#
loop_
_entity_poly.entity_id
_entity_poly.type
_entity_poly.pdbx_seq_one_letter_code
_entity_poly.pdbx_strand_id
1 'polypeptide(L)'
;SVYRSAGTSGEQVLEVMQGAREITFSAPGYIDQVVELNAVANTDIDLGIIELTPAAGILRLTSVPAGAVVTRDGRFIGATPTDVTMEPATRHRIELRLAGYLSESFSLSLEKGASVNRQVVLSPALGEVDIQVMPRNATIQVNGDDRGKGSQILALPGVEQVITIRAPGYASVERRVTPRAGLKQRISVALLTEEEARKAAIKPEITSSVGQTLVLIDPQVS
;
A
#
# COMPACT_ATOMS: atom_id res chain seq x y z
N SER A 1 -3.78 -48.32 4.28
CA SER A 1 -2.33 -48.12 4.09
C SER A 1 -2.14 -47.11 2.99
N VAL A 2 -1.34 -46.09 3.24
CA VAL A 2 -1.01 -45.04 2.27
C VAL A 2 0.29 -45.43 1.58
N TYR A 3 0.26 -45.55 0.26
CA TYR A 3 1.47 -45.78 -0.54
C TYR A 3 1.84 -44.46 -1.21
N ARG A 4 3.12 -44.08 -1.10
CA ARG A 4 3.65 -42.89 -1.76
C ARG A 4 4.61 -43.31 -2.86
N SER A 5 4.34 -42.97 -4.10
CA SER A 5 5.29 -43.07 -5.18
C SER A 5 5.89 -41.70 -5.45
N ALA A 6 7.22 -41.57 -5.40
CA ALA A 6 7.95 -40.38 -5.84
C ALA A 6 8.22 -40.51 -7.33
N GLY A 7 7.47 -39.75 -8.17
CA GLY A 7 7.37 -40.02 -9.58
C GLY A 7 8.56 -39.64 -10.44
N THR A 8 8.86 -40.52 -11.37
CA THR A 8 9.42 -40.22 -12.69
C THR A 8 8.34 -40.47 -13.73
N SER A 9 8.31 -39.70 -14.82
CA SER A 9 7.40 -39.98 -15.95
C SER A 9 7.69 -41.38 -16.51
N GLY A 10 6.67 -42.22 -16.64
CA GLY A 10 6.78 -43.57 -17.19
C GLY A 10 5.78 -44.52 -16.55
N GLU A 11 5.63 -45.71 -17.14
CA GLU A 11 4.81 -46.78 -16.60
C GLU A 11 5.42 -47.29 -15.31
N GLN A 12 4.61 -47.40 -14.23
CA GLN A 12 5.04 -47.91 -12.93
C GLN A 12 4.07 -48.99 -12.47
N VAL A 13 4.64 -50.10 -12.03
CA VAL A 13 3.89 -51.19 -11.39
C VAL A 13 4.13 -51.09 -9.89
N LEU A 14 3.07 -51.02 -9.11
CA LEU A 14 3.11 -50.95 -7.66
C LEU A 14 2.43 -52.19 -7.07
N GLU A 15 3.13 -52.89 -6.18
CA GLU A 15 2.49 -53.92 -5.37
C GLU A 15 1.81 -53.30 -4.16
N VAL A 16 0.51 -53.55 -4.02
CA VAL A 16 -0.32 -53.04 -2.93
C VAL A 16 -0.90 -54.16 -2.10
N MET A 17 -1.02 -53.96 -0.81
CA MET A 17 -1.61 -54.97 0.08
C MET A 17 -3.10 -55.08 -0.21
N GLN A 18 -3.64 -56.31 -0.10
CA GLN A 18 -5.08 -56.58 -0.13
C GLN A 18 -5.80 -55.68 0.88
N GLY A 19 -6.91 -55.06 0.45
CA GLY A 19 -7.68 -54.13 1.28
C GLY A 19 -7.18 -52.70 1.30
N ALA A 20 -6.14 -52.34 0.49
CA ALA A 20 -5.80 -50.93 0.27
C ALA A 20 -6.95 -50.21 -0.42
N ARG A 21 -7.30 -49.03 0.09
CA ARG A 21 -8.44 -48.23 -0.41
C ARG A 21 -8.05 -46.94 -1.11
N GLU A 22 -6.78 -46.54 -0.94
CA GLU A 22 -6.27 -45.30 -1.54
C GLU A 22 -4.77 -45.41 -1.83
N ILE A 23 -4.33 -44.77 -2.90
CA ILE A 23 -2.91 -44.50 -3.23
C ILE A 23 -2.75 -42.99 -3.37
N THR A 24 -1.68 -42.46 -2.73
CA THR A 24 -1.30 -41.07 -2.88
C THR A 24 -0.10 -40.98 -3.83
N PHE A 25 -0.27 -40.22 -4.91
CA PHE A 25 0.80 -39.89 -5.85
C PHE A 25 1.36 -38.52 -5.47
N SER A 26 2.67 -38.44 -5.24
CA SER A 26 3.35 -37.19 -4.89
C SER A 26 4.64 -37.01 -5.66
N ALA A 27 4.95 -35.78 -6.03
CA ALA A 27 6.22 -35.39 -6.62
C ALA A 27 6.63 -33.98 -6.14
N PRO A 28 7.94 -33.69 -6.02
CA PRO A 28 8.41 -32.38 -5.62
C PRO A 28 7.83 -31.26 -6.49
N GLY A 29 7.18 -30.26 -5.87
CA GLY A 29 6.58 -29.12 -6.55
C GLY A 29 5.24 -29.42 -7.23
N TYR A 30 4.60 -30.54 -6.95
CA TYR A 30 3.26 -30.87 -7.38
C TYR A 30 2.32 -31.05 -6.20
N ILE A 31 1.03 -30.93 -6.43
CA ILE A 31 0.00 -31.21 -5.45
C ILE A 31 -0.19 -32.71 -5.40
N ASP A 32 -0.22 -33.28 -4.19
CA ASP A 32 -0.49 -34.70 -3.99
C ASP A 32 -1.88 -35.04 -4.53
N GLN A 33 -1.95 -36.14 -5.30
CA GLN A 33 -3.20 -36.68 -5.82
C GLN A 33 -3.51 -38.00 -5.16
N VAL A 34 -4.71 -38.11 -4.57
CA VAL A 34 -5.22 -39.34 -3.96
C VAL A 34 -6.16 -40.01 -4.93
N VAL A 35 -5.90 -41.29 -5.18
CA VAL A 35 -6.75 -42.14 -6.02
C VAL A 35 -7.31 -43.25 -5.16
N GLU A 36 -8.65 -43.36 -5.12
CA GLU A 36 -9.33 -44.43 -4.43
C GLU A 36 -9.27 -45.71 -5.28
N LEU A 37 -9.05 -46.84 -4.62
CA LEU A 37 -9.05 -48.16 -5.24
C LEU A 37 -9.55 -49.22 -4.27
N ASN A 38 -9.92 -50.40 -4.80
CA ASN A 38 -10.26 -51.54 -3.98
C ASN A 38 -9.32 -52.68 -4.35
N ALA A 39 -8.22 -52.83 -3.59
CA ALA A 39 -7.22 -53.87 -3.86
C ALA A 39 -7.73 -55.23 -3.46
N VAL A 40 -7.93 -56.12 -4.42
CA VAL A 40 -8.31 -57.52 -4.25
C VAL A 40 -7.05 -58.39 -4.57
N ALA A 41 -6.90 -59.50 -3.80
CA ALA A 41 -5.75 -60.38 -4.03
C ALA A 41 -5.70 -60.92 -5.45
N ASN A 42 -4.49 -61.01 -6.02
CA ASN A 42 -4.21 -61.53 -7.37
C ASN A 42 -5.02 -60.88 -8.50
N THR A 43 -5.29 -59.56 -8.35
CA THR A 43 -5.99 -58.75 -9.38
C THR A 43 -5.11 -57.59 -9.76
N ASP A 44 -4.88 -57.38 -11.07
CA ASP A 44 -4.24 -56.21 -11.60
C ASP A 44 -5.28 -55.10 -11.75
N ILE A 45 -4.93 -53.88 -11.30
CA ILE A 45 -5.74 -52.68 -11.40
C ILE A 45 -5.01 -51.68 -12.26
N ASP A 46 -5.53 -51.35 -13.42
CA ASP A 46 -5.03 -50.26 -14.26
C ASP A 46 -5.66 -48.93 -13.80
N LEU A 47 -4.82 -48.01 -13.30
CA LEU A 47 -5.24 -46.68 -12.87
C LEU A 47 -5.19 -45.66 -14.02
N GLY A 48 -4.74 -46.05 -15.20
CA GLY A 48 -4.57 -45.13 -16.33
C GLY A 48 -3.46 -44.09 -16.08
N ILE A 49 -3.59 -42.95 -16.75
CA ILE A 49 -2.64 -41.85 -16.66
C ILE A 49 -3.01 -40.97 -15.46
N ILE A 50 -2.08 -40.83 -14.52
CA ILE A 50 -2.22 -39.92 -13.38
C ILE A 50 -1.41 -38.65 -13.65
N GLU A 51 -2.11 -37.53 -13.92
CA GLU A 51 -1.46 -36.23 -14.13
C GLU A 51 -1.44 -35.43 -12.82
N LEU A 52 -0.25 -35.11 -12.32
CA LEU A 52 -0.09 -34.28 -11.14
C LEU A 52 -0.17 -32.79 -11.51
N THR A 53 -0.92 -32.03 -10.72
CA THR A 53 -1.04 -30.58 -10.89
C THR A 53 0.15 -29.88 -10.27
N PRO A 54 0.90 -29.02 -11.02
CA PRO A 54 1.99 -28.24 -10.44
C PRO A 54 1.51 -27.38 -9.30
N ALA A 55 2.22 -27.41 -8.16
CA ALA A 55 1.95 -26.56 -7.04
C ALA A 55 2.30 -25.10 -7.36
N ALA A 56 1.44 -24.16 -6.97
CA ALA A 56 1.71 -22.74 -7.13
C ALA A 56 2.94 -22.32 -6.31
N GLY A 57 3.71 -21.37 -6.82
CA GLY A 57 4.75 -20.70 -6.08
C GLY A 57 4.17 -19.64 -5.13
N ILE A 58 4.90 -19.30 -4.07
CA ILE A 58 4.51 -18.26 -3.12
C ILE A 58 5.61 -17.19 -3.04
N LEU A 59 5.25 -15.95 -3.35
CA LEU A 59 6.09 -14.79 -3.10
C LEU A 59 5.61 -14.12 -1.80
N ARG A 60 6.41 -14.18 -0.75
CA ARG A 60 6.20 -13.43 0.50
C ARG A 60 6.76 -12.04 0.34
N LEU A 61 5.87 -11.06 0.23
CA LEU A 61 6.21 -9.68 -0.13
C LEU A 61 6.06 -8.76 1.08
N THR A 62 7.13 -8.03 1.37
CA THR A 62 7.14 -6.97 2.37
C THR A 62 7.56 -5.66 1.74
N SER A 63 7.22 -4.53 2.36
CA SER A 63 7.73 -3.22 1.95
C SER A 63 8.13 -2.36 3.12
N VAL A 64 8.97 -1.37 2.85
CA VAL A 64 9.33 -0.30 3.78
C VAL A 64 9.00 1.03 3.10
N PRO A 65 8.01 1.79 3.63
CA PRO A 65 7.10 1.44 4.72
C PRO A 65 6.15 0.29 4.36
N ALA A 66 5.59 -0.36 5.38
CA ALA A 66 4.55 -1.38 5.21
C ALA A 66 3.22 -0.77 4.75
N GLY A 67 2.26 -1.62 4.32
CA GLY A 67 0.93 -1.17 3.91
C GLY A 67 0.82 -0.77 2.44
N ALA A 68 1.85 -1.05 1.63
CA ALA A 68 1.76 -0.80 0.18
C ALA A 68 0.75 -1.75 -0.47
N VAL A 69 -0.15 -1.17 -1.26
CA VAL A 69 -1.09 -1.93 -2.09
C VAL A 69 -0.32 -2.72 -3.13
N VAL A 70 -0.60 -4.01 -3.22
CA VAL A 70 0.04 -4.94 -4.14
C VAL A 70 -0.94 -5.37 -5.22
N THR A 71 -0.50 -5.28 -6.47
CA THR A 71 -1.22 -5.86 -7.61
C THR A 71 -0.32 -6.86 -8.34
N ARG A 72 -0.94 -7.94 -8.86
CA ARG A 72 -0.33 -8.91 -9.77
C ARG A 72 -1.04 -8.81 -11.11
N ASP A 73 -0.30 -8.49 -12.17
CA ASP A 73 -0.84 -8.31 -13.53
C ASP A 73 -2.05 -7.36 -13.58
N GLY A 74 -2.01 -6.29 -12.75
CA GLY A 74 -3.07 -5.30 -12.60
C GLY A 74 -4.21 -5.72 -11.66
N ARG A 75 -4.22 -6.94 -11.14
CA ARG A 75 -5.23 -7.46 -10.22
C ARG A 75 -4.83 -7.20 -8.77
N PHE A 76 -5.70 -6.64 -7.97
CA PHE A 76 -5.46 -6.43 -6.53
C PHE A 76 -5.27 -7.76 -5.80
N ILE A 77 -4.23 -7.83 -4.96
CA ILE A 77 -3.90 -8.99 -4.14
C ILE A 77 -4.10 -8.68 -2.66
N GLY A 78 -3.61 -7.54 -2.19
CA GLY A 78 -3.64 -7.16 -0.78
C GLY A 78 -2.73 -5.98 -0.52
N ALA A 79 -2.30 -5.82 0.74
CA ALA A 79 -1.31 -4.84 1.15
C ALA A 79 -0.16 -5.53 1.90
N THR A 80 1.06 -4.99 1.75
CA THR A 80 2.25 -5.54 2.42
C THR A 80 2.18 -5.42 3.95
N PRO A 81 2.59 -6.46 4.71
CA PRO A 81 3.10 -7.75 4.23
C PRO A 81 1.98 -8.67 3.69
N THR A 82 2.23 -9.36 2.58
CA THR A 82 1.26 -10.27 1.95
C THR A 82 1.95 -11.39 1.20
N ASP A 83 1.26 -12.51 1.06
CA ASP A 83 1.68 -13.62 0.22
C ASP A 83 0.98 -13.53 -1.14
N VAL A 84 1.77 -13.62 -2.21
CA VAL A 84 1.29 -13.61 -3.60
C VAL A 84 1.46 -15.00 -4.17
N THR A 85 0.34 -15.66 -4.45
CA THR A 85 0.33 -16.95 -5.14
C THR A 85 0.62 -16.73 -6.62
N MET A 86 1.51 -17.53 -7.19
CA MET A 86 1.96 -17.40 -8.58
C MET A 86 1.89 -18.74 -9.30
N GLU A 87 1.34 -18.74 -10.49
CA GLU A 87 1.35 -19.89 -11.37
C GLU A 87 2.81 -20.25 -11.72
N PRO A 88 3.21 -21.54 -11.64
CA PRO A 88 4.59 -21.95 -11.86
C PRO A 88 5.05 -21.65 -13.30
N ALA A 89 6.33 -21.31 -13.44
CA ALA A 89 7.00 -20.98 -14.69
C ALA A 89 6.35 -19.83 -15.50
N THR A 90 5.34 -19.15 -14.95
CA THR A 90 4.68 -18.00 -15.57
C THR A 90 5.29 -16.71 -15.04
N ARG A 91 5.59 -15.76 -15.93
CA ARG A 91 6.15 -14.47 -15.54
C ARG A 91 5.03 -13.49 -15.22
N HIS A 92 4.98 -13.07 -13.96
CA HIS A 92 4.00 -12.11 -13.45
C HIS A 92 4.63 -10.75 -13.21
N ARG A 93 3.86 -9.67 -13.43
CA ARG A 93 4.23 -8.32 -13.04
C ARG A 93 3.61 -8.00 -11.69
N ILE A 94 4.45 -7.66 -10.74
CA ILE A 94 4.06 -7.20 -9.41
C ILE A 94 4.27 -5.69 -9.35
N GLU A 95 3.28 -4.97 -8.86
CA GLU A 95 3.36 -3.52 -8.64
C GLU A 95 2.95 -3.19 -7.21
N LEU A 96 3.73 -2.30 -6.55
CA LEU A 96 3.46 -1.79 -5.21
C LEU A 96 3.16 -0.30 -5.30
N ARG A 97 2.09 0.13 -4.62
CA ARG A 97 1.69 1.54 -4.52
C ARG A 97 1.40 1.91 -3.07
N LEU A 98 1.96 3.02 -2.62
CA LEU A 98 1.69 3.60 -1.31
C LEU A 98 1.53 5.11 -1.46
N ALA A 99 0.53 5.68 -0.79
CA ALA A 99 0.30 7.12 -0.83
C ALA A 99 1.54 7.88 -0.33
N GLY A 100 1.98 8.89 -1.08
CA GLY A 100 3.19 9.67 -0.78
C GLY A 100 4.50 9.03 -1.20
N TYR A 101 4.46 7.87 -1.88
CA TYR A 101 5.65 7.17 -2.38
C TYR A 101 5.56 6.94 -3.88
N LEU A 102 6.71 6.77 -4.52
CA LEU A 102 6.79 6.37 -5.91
C LEU A 102 6.36 4.90 -6.04
N SER A 103 5.64 4.59 -7.11
CA SER A 103 5.25 3.20 -7.41
C SER A 103 6.47 2.40 -7.81
N GLU A 104 6.58 1.19 -7.27
CA GLU A 104 7.62 0.22 -7.65
C GLU A 104 6.99 -0.95 -8.39
N SER A 105 7.67 -1.43 -9.44
CA SER A 105 7.22 -2.61 -10.17
C SER A 105 8.39 -3.49 -10.61
N PHE A 106 8.16 -4.80 -10.57
CA PHE A 106 9.11 -5.79 -11.06
C PHE A 106 8.36 -6.98 -11.66
N SER A 107 9.07 -7.78 -12.45
CA SER A 107 8.55 -9.04 -12.98
C SER A 107 9.36 -10.21 -12.45
N LEU A 108 8.66 -11.30 -12.16
CA LEU A 108 9.22 -12.48 -11.54
C LEU A 108 8.44 -13.71 -12.00
N SER A 109 9.12 -14.84 -12.14
CA SER A 109 8.53 -16.17 -12.28
C SER A 109 9.06 -17.06 -11.17
N LEU A 110 8.23 -17.95 -10.65
CA LEU A 110 8.61 -18.93 -9.64
C LEU A 110 8.52 -20.33 -10.23
N GLU A 111 9.42 -21.20 -9.77
CA GLU A 111 9.31 -22.63 -10.01
C GLU A 111 8.13 -23.20 -9.22
N LYS A 112 7.64 -24.37 -9.64
CA LYS A 112 6.56 -25.09 -8.97
C LYS A 112 6.88 -25.36 -7.50
N GLY A 113 5.97 -24.94 -6.60
CA GLY A 113 6.09 -25.08 -5.16
C GLY A 113 7.18 -24.22 -4.50
N ALA A 114 7.84 -23.32 -5.26
CA ALA A 114 8.88 -22.45 -4.72
C ALA A 114 8.30 -21.39 -3.77
N SER A 115 9.05 -21.06 -2.71
CA SER A 115 8.73 -19.95 -1.82
C SER A 115 9.90 -18.96 -1.80
N VAL A 116 9.61 -17.68 -2.13
CA VAL A 116 10.60 -16.60 -2.19
C VAL A 116 10.16 -15.45 -1.31
N ASN A 117 11.08 -14.93 -0.48
CA ASN A 117 10.86 -13.73 0.30
C ASN A 117 11.47 -12.51 -0.43
N ARG A 118 10.71 -11.43 -0.54
CA ARG A 118 11.18 -10.17 -1.13
C ARG A 118 10.74 -8.97 -0.31
N GLN A 119 11.69 -8.10 0.01
CA GLN A 119 11.45 -6.79 0.59
C GLN A 119 11.65 -5.71 -0.47
N VAL A 120 10.73 -4.75 -0.53
CA VAL A 120 10.79 -3.60 -1.42
C VAL A 120 10.85 -2.33 -0.59
N VAL A 121 11.89 -1.51 -0.79
CA VAL A 121 12.00 -0.21 -0.16
C VAL A 121 11.41 0.83 -1.11
N LEU A 122 10.36 1.53 -0.67
CA LEU A 122 9.69 2.54 -1.47
C LEU A 122 10.34 3.92 -1.25
N SER A 123 10.56 4.63 -2.34
CA SER A 123 11.09 5.98 -2.32
C SER A 123 9.97 7.00 -2.13
N PRO A 124 10.10 8.00 -1.21
CA PRO A 124 9.10 9.05 -1.06
C PRO A 124 8.90 9.84 -2.35
N ALA A 125 7.65 10.10 -2.72
CA ALA A 125 7.29 11.02 -3.80
C ALA A 125 7.30 12.44 -3.22
N LEU A 126 8.36 13.22 -3.47
CA LEU A 126 8.51 14.57 -2.94
C LEU A 126 8.01 15.62 -3.93
N GLY A 127 7.24 16.59 -3.43
CA GLY A 127 6.89 17.81 -4.15
C GLY A 127 7.52 19.04 -3.50
N GLU A 128 7.83 20.06 -4.30
CA GLU A 128 8.38 21.32 -3.80
C GLU A 128 7.26 22.28 -3.38
N VAL A 129 7.36 22.83 -2.17
CA VAL A 129 6.49 23.89 -1.66
C VAL A 129 7.31 25.14 -1.34
N ASP A 130 7.05 26.21 -2.11
CA ASP A 130 7.65 27.54 -1.92
C ASP A 130 6.78 28.32 -0.92
N ILE A 131 7.25 28.43 0.32
CA ILE A 131 6.52 29.06 1.41
C ILE A 131 7.07 30.50 1.59
N GLN A 132 6.22 31.47 1.30
CA GLN A 132 6.54 32.90 1.47
C GLN A 132 5.80 33.42 2.70
N VAL A 133 6.51 33.98 3.66
CA VAL A 133 5.94 34.43 4.94
C VAL A 133 6.30 35.88 5.25
N MET A 134 5.34 36.58 5.84
CA MET A 134 5.53 37.87 6.49
C MET A 134 4.91 37.80 7.90
N PRO A 135 5.65 38.26 8.94
CA PRO A 135 6.99 38.86 8.96
C PRO A 135 8.10 37.82 8.66
N ARG A 136 9.27 38.31 8.24
CA ARG A 136 10.40 37.44 7.81
C ARG A 136 10.98 36.55 8.93
N ASN A 137 10.70 36.85 10.19
CA ASN A 137 11.11 36.04 11.35
C ASN A 137 10.05 35.01 11.77
N ALA A 138 8.98 34.83 11.01
CA ALA A 138 7.98 33.83 11.29
C ALA A 138 8.59 32.42 11.22
N THR A 139 8.26 31.59 12.20
CA THR A 139 8.65 30.18 12.27
C THR A 139 7.66 29.33 11.47
N ILE A 140 8.18 28.42 10.67
CA ILE A 140 7.40 27.47 9.88
C ILE A 140 7.51 26.09 10.52
N GLN A 141 6.37 25.47 10.80
CA GLN A 141 6.28 24.09 11.25
C GLN A 141 5.51 23.27 10.21
N VAL A 142 5.91 22.03 9.98
CA VAL A 142 5.20 21.08 9.12
C VAL A 142 4.84 19.88 9.97
N ASN A 143 3.56 19.61 10.11
CA ASN A 143 3.01 18.55 10.98
C ASN A 143 3.52 18.63 12.44
N GLY A 144 3.79 19.85 12.92
CA GLY A 144 4.34 20.11 14.25
C GLY A 144 5.88 20.17 14.32
N ASP A 145 6.59 19.67 13.31
CA ASP A 145 8.05 19.72 13.24
C ASP A 145 8.54 21.09 12.80
N ASP A 146 9.48 21.68 13.54
CA ASP A 146 10.09 22.97 13.20
C ASP A 146 10.96 22.82 11.93
N ARG A 147 10.69 23.68 10.94
CA ARG A 147 11.45 23.75 9.67
C ARG A 147 12.27 25.02 9.55
N GLY A 148 12.31 25.84 10.60
CA GLY A 148 13.07 27.09 10.64
C GLY A 148 12.21 28.33 10.44
N LYS A 149 12.88 29.46 10.17
CA LYS A 149 12.26 30.79 10.08
C LYS A 149 12.38 31.38 8.67
N GLY A 150 11.39 32.20 8.34
CA GLY A 150 11.36 32.97 7.11
C GLY A 150 10.93 32.17 5.89
N SER A 151 10.86 32.86 4.75
CA SER A 151 10.46 32.25 3.48
C SER A 151 11.48 31.20 3.00
N GLN A 152 11.00 30.02 2.59
CA GLN A 152 11.87 28.91 2.17
C GLN A 152 11.14 27.94 1.23
N ILE A 153 11.92 27.12 0.53
CA ILE A 153 11.41 26.04 -0.31
C ILE A 153 11.64 24.72 0.42
N LEU A 154 10.58 23.95 0.61
CA LEU A 154 10.63 22.65 1.27
C LEU A 154 10.25 21.54 0.30
N ALA A 155 11.03 20.46 0.27
CA ALA A 155 10.67 19.21 -0.37
C ALA A 155 9.87 18.36 0.65
N LEU A 156 8.60 18.16 0.37
CA LEU A 156 7.67 17.50 1.28
C LEU A 156 7.02 16.28 0.62
N PRO A 157 6.71 15.21 1.40
CA PRO A 157 6.01 14.03 0.87
C PRO A 157 4.66 14.40 0.23
N GLY A 158 4.31 13.67 -0.83
CA GLY A 158 3.07 13.85 -1.61
C GLY A 158 1.79 13.37 -0.91
N VAL A 159 1.68 13.61 0.40
CA VAL A 159 0.49 13.43 1.23
C VAL A 159 0.11 14.76 1.87
N GLU A 160 -1.11 14.87 2.40
CA GLU A 160 -1.54 16.10 3.08
C GLU A 160 -0.55 16.48 4.19
N GLN A 161 -0.06 17.73 4.13
CA GLN A 161 0.82 18.35 5.12
C GLN A 161 0.10 19.53 5.77
N VAL A 162 0.21 19.65 7.08
CA VAL A 162 -0.28 20.80 7.84
C VAL A 162 0.90 21.75 8.08
N ILE A 163 0.86 22.92 7.45
CA ILE A 163 1.88 23.95 7.61
C ILE A 163 1.35 24.99 8.60
N THR A 164 2.01 25.11 9.75
CA THR A 164 1.70 26.11 10.76
C THR A 164 2.76 27.22 10.75
N ILE A 165 2.32 28.47 10.64
CA ILE A 165 3.19 29.65 10.59
C ILE A 165 2.88 30.51 11.82
N ARG A 166 3.95 30.82 12.59
CA ARG A 166 3.86 31.57 13.85
C ARG A 166 4.93 32.64 13.95
N ALA A 167 4.57 33.79 14.52
CA ALA A 167 5.52 34.83 14.91
C ALA A 167 5.09 35.49 16.23
N PRO A 168 6.00 35.94 17.08
CA PRO A 168 5.64 36.64 18.32
C PRO A 168 4.80 37.90 18.03
N GLY A 169 3.68 38.08 18.72
CA GLY A 169 2.74 39.20 18.55
C GLY A 169 1.82 39.09 17.33
N TYR A 170 1.82 37.95 16.65
CA TYR A 170 0.96 37.67 15.48
C TYR A 170 0.08 36.46 15.72
N ALA A 171 -1.12 36.48 15.11
CA ALA A 171 -2.00 35.33 15.09
C ALA A 171 -1.37 34.20 14.22
N SER A 172 -1.39 32.99 14.73
CA SER A 172 -0.90 31.81 14.00
C SER A 172 -1.84 31.45 12.85
N VAL A 173 -1.28 30.98 11.74
CA VAL A 173 -2.03 30.54 10.57
C VAL A 173 -1.66 29.11 10.23
N GLU A 174 -2.67 28.28 9.96
CA GLU A 174 -2.50 26.94 9.41
C GLU A 174 -2.90 26.90 7.95
N ARG A 175 -2.15 26.14 7.16
CA ARG A 175 -2.44 25.83 5.75
C ARG A 175 -2.25 24.36 5.52
N ARG A 176 -3.18 23.74 4.81
CA ARG A 176 -3.06 22.35 4.37
C ARG A 176 -2.63 22.34 2.91
N VAL A 177 -1.70 21.50 2.58
CA VAL A 177 -1.20 21.32 1.21
C VAL A 177 -0.89 19.86 0.97
N THR A 178 -1.20 19.37 -0.24
CA THR A 178 -0.75 18.08 -0.72
C THR A 178 0.29 18.31 -1.81
N PRO A 179 1.60 18.19 -1.49
CA PRO A 179 2.65 18.39 -2.46
C PRO A 179 2.55 17.36 -3.60
N ARG A 180 2.84 17.79 -4.82
CA ARG A 180 2.82 16.92 -6.00
C ARG A 180 4.21 16.79 -6.57
N ALA A 181 4.68 15.55 -6.74
CA ALA A 181 5.98 15.28 -7.33
C ALA A 181 6.12 15.94 -8.71
N GLY A 182 7.24 16.62 -8.92
CA GLY A 182 7.54 17.34 -10.16
C GLY A 182 6.81 18.68 -10.34
N LEU A 183 6.00 19.11 -9.37
CA LEU A 183 5.34 20.42 -9.39
C LEU A 183 5.81 21.28 -8.22
N LYS A 184 6.08 22.55 -8.52
CA LYS A 184 6.37 23.58 -7.50
C LYS A 184 5.07 24.28 -7.14
N GLN A 185 4.66 24.18 -5.88
CA GLN A 185 3.48 24.87 -5.35
C GLN A 185 3.92 26.05 -4.50
N ARG A 186 3.20 27.19 -4.57
CA ARG A 186 3.51 28.37 -3.78
C ARG A 186 2.42 28.63 -2.76
N ILE A 187 2.83 28.91 -1.54
CA ILE A 187 1.99 29.37 -0.43
C ILE A 187 2.54 30.70 0.04
N SER A 188 1.70 31.75 0.03
CA SER A 188 2.04 33.06 0.55
C SER A 188 1.17 33.39 1.74
N VAL A 189 1.78 33.70 2.90
CA VAL A 189 1.08 34.01 4.14
C VAL A 189 1.64 35.30 4.74
N ALA A 190 0.78 36.31 4.87
CA ALA A 190 1.04 37.47 5.71
C ALA A 190 0.26 37.27 7.02
N LEU A 191 0.99 37.19 8.15
CA LEU A 191 0.36 37.08 9.44
C LEU A 191 -0.23 38.44 9.85
N LEU A 192 -1.41 38.43 10.43
CA LEU A 192 -2.00 39.58 11.08
C LEU A 192 -1.47 39.66 12.51
N THR A 193 -1.29 40.88 13.03
CA THR A 193 -1.07 41.04 14.47
C THR A 193 -2.25 40.49 15.26
N GLU A 194 -2.04 40.13 16.53
CA GLU A 194 -3.12 39.62 17.38
C GLU A 194 -4.28 40.63 17.48
N GLU A 195 -3.98 41.94 17.47
CA GLU A 195 -4.98 43.00 17.50
C GLU A 195 -5.78 43.08 16.21
N GLU A 196 -5.12 43.02 15.06
CA GLU A 196 -5.79 42.99 13.73
C GLU A 196 -6.63 41.75 13.56
N ALA A 197 -6.13 40.58 13.98
CA ALA A 197 -6.86 39.33 13.93
C ALA A 197 -8.12 39.38 14.83
N ARG A 198 -7.98 39.98 16.03
CA ARG A 198 -9.14 40.19 16.91
C ARG A 198 -10.17 41.12 16.30
N LYS A 199 -9.74 42.23 15.67
CA LYS A 199 -10.65 43.16 14.97
C LYS A 199 -11.34 42.48 13.79
N ALA A 200 -10.62 41.66 13.02
CA ALA A 200 -11.17 40.91 11.90
C ALA A 200 -12.17 39.81 12.32
N ALA A 201 -12.00 39.25 13.54
CA ALA A 201 -12.91 38.25 14.08
C ALA A 201 -14.21 38.83 14.65
N ILE A 202 -14.25 40.15 14.95
CA ILE A 202 -15.46 40.84 15.39
C ILE A 202 -16.38 41.02 14.19
N LYS A 203 -17.39 40.15 14.08
CA LYS A 203 -18.49 40.39 13.11
C LYS A 203 -19.26 41.64 13.55
N PRO A 204 -19.51 42.61 12.68
CA PRO A 204 -20.30 43.77 13.05
C PRO A 204 -21.73 43.31 13.40
N GLU A 205 -22.09 43.43 14.66
CA GLU A 205 -23.48 43.28 15.13
C GLU A 205 -24.21 44.61 14.89
N ILE A 206 -25.25 44.59 14.07
CA ILE A 206 -26.13 45.73 13.86
C ILE A 206 -27.38 45.49 14.69
N THR A 207 -27.59 46.29 15.68
CA THR A 207 -28.86 46.30 16.45
C THR A 207 -29.89 47.12 15.71
N SER A 208 -31.00 46.52 15.32
CA SER A 208 -32.10 47.22 14.67
C SER A 208 -32.82 48.13 15.68
N SER A 209 -33.50 49.13 15.19
CA SER A 209 -34.31 50.08 16.00
C SER A 209 -35.41 49.40 16.84
N VAL A 210 -35.69 48.12 16.61
CA VAL A 210 -36.64 47.28 17.34
C VAL A 210 -35.95 46.30 18.31
N GLY A 211 -34.63 46.46 18.58
CA GLY A 211 -33.89 45.64 19.57
C GLY A 211 -33.49 44.25 19.06
N GLN A 212 -33.56 43.96 17.76
CA GLN A 212 -33.09 42.71 17.21
C GLN A 212 -31.61 42.81 16.82
N THR A 213 -30.81 41.87 17.26
CA THR A 213 -29.41 41.75 16.85
C THR A 213 -29.30 41.02 15.52
N LEU A 214 -28.78 41.67 14.51
CA LEU A 214 -28.52 41.10 13.17
C LEU A 214 -27.02 40.84 13.06
N VAL A 215 -26.65 39.63 12.69
CA VAL A 215 -25.26 39.27 12.38
C VAL A 215 -25.11 39.27 10.86
N LEU A 216 -24.18 40.07 10.35
CA LEU A 216 -23.88 40.09 8.92
C LEU A 216 -23.26 38.75 8.55
N ILE A 217 -23.96 37.97 7.73
CA ILE A 217 -23.43 36.71 7.17
C ILE A 217 -22.73 37.10 5.86
N ASP A 218 -21.42 36.87 5.80
CA ASP A 218 -20.66 37.05 4.56
C ASP A 218 -21.09 35.98 3.54
N PRO A 219 -21.62 36.37 2.35
CA PRO A 219 -22.07 35.39 1.36
C PRO A 219 -20.94 34.68 0.60
N GLN A 220 -19.70 34.87 0.98
CA GLN A 220 -18.53 34.31 0.29
C GLN A 220 -18.01 32.98 0.90
N VAL A 221 -18.78 32.28 1.75
CA VAL A 221 -18.42 30.94 2.26
C VAL A 221 -19.44 29.93 1.74
N SER A 222 -19.21 29.44 0.55
CA SER A 222 -19.78 28.21 0.00
C SER A 222 -18.68 27.31 -0.48
#